data_d716875f4a672e70cfcbbaf7723eac59
#
_entry.id   d716875f4a672e70cfcbbaf7723eac59
#
_cell.length_a   1.000
_cell.length_b   1.000
_cell.length_c   1.000
_cell.angle_alpha   90.00
_cell.angle_beta   90.00
_cell.angle_gamma   90.00
#
_symmetry.space_group_name_H-M   'P 1'
#
loop_
_entity.id
_entity.type
_entity.pdbx_description
1 polymer ?
#
loop_
_entity_poly.entity_id
_entity_poly.type
_entity_poly.pdbx_seq_one_letter_code
_entity_poly.pdbx_strand_id
1 'polypeptide(L)'
;TEVVPIDKFADEMHNTFLNEIDKSNYVVEADIENFGTKWKLTNIFDGATSSAWQSETATRPVTIKVDLGGKHIIRAIDIAPMLSTGYIGYWEQFDILTSSDGKNYKELIKDYSFPKRDLSVKTITLDEPIQTRYIAFRVKKYTNNRVSCGEISFMQTMADKEKEAGRDEKYTLVIDSPVIKVEKEEKSYDKEIDAAPYITSVGSTLIPLRGLLEEMGATVDWNDENQTITIKTSMMSITMQVGTKLVDIEKAGQTIRYTMTAPPKIKNGRTYIPVRFVSEHLGYNVGWDGETKTITIN
;
A
#
# COMPACT_ATOMS: atom_id res chain seq x y z
N THR A 1 -2.62 -31.82 6.62
CA THR A 1 -2.77 -30.36 6.50
C THR A 1 -1.59 -29.73 7.18
N GLU A 2 -0.63 -29.28 6.40
CA GLU A 2 0.54 -28.57 6.89
C GLU A 2 0.11 -27.22 7.45
N VAL A 3 0.40 -26.98 8.72
CA VAL A 3 0.11 -25.69 9.35
C VAL A 3 1.22 -24.74 8.91
N VAL A 4 0.89 -23.82 8.01
CA VAL A 4 1.82 -22.76 7.59
C VAL A 4 2.12 -21.87 8.79
N PRO A 5 3.41 -21.65 9.15
CA PRO A 5 3.75 -20.72 10.22
C PRO A 5 3.20 -19.33 9.96
N ILE A 6 2.71 -18.66 11.02
CA ILE A 6 2.10 -17.31 10.93
C ILE A 6 3.04 -16.30 10.24
N ASP A 7 4.34 -16.44 10.44
CA ASP A 7 5.35 -15.58 9.83
C ASP A 7 5.40 -15.71 8.31
N LYS A 8 5.32 -16.95 7.80
CA LYS A 8 5.28 -17.23 6.36
C LYS A 8 3.98 -16.72 5.71
N PHE A 9 2.86 -16.80 6.44
CA PHE A 9 1.58 -16.26 6.00
C PHE A 9 1.61 -14.71 5.94
N ALA A 10 2.26 -14.04 6.90
CA ALA A 10 2.41 -12.60 6.90
C ALA A 10 3.27 -12.11 5.71
N ASP A 11 4.37 -12.80 5.39
CA ASP A 11 5.23 -12.50 4.25
C ASP A 11 4.50 -12.72 2.91
N GLU A 12 3.71 -13.79 2.79
CA GLU A 12 2.86 -14.04 1.63
C GLU A 12 1.80 -12.93 1.49
N MET A 13 1.14 -12.53 2.57
CA MET A 13 0.15 -11.44 2.57
C MET A 13 0.77 -10.11 2.11
N HIS A 14 1.97 -9.78 2.61
CA HIS A 14 2.67 -8.54 2.28
C HIS A 14 3.02 -8.44 0.79
N ASN A 15 3.46 -9.55 0.19
CA ASN A 15 3.90 -9.59 -1.20
C ASN A 15 2.78 -9.90 -2.21
N THR A 16 1.65 -10.42 -1.76
CA THR A 16 0.57 -10.89 -2.65
C THR A 16 -0.75 -10.15 -2.45
N PHE A 17 -1.01 -9.61 -1.26
CA PHE A 17 -2.27 -8.92 -0.99
C PHE A 17 -2.30 -7.57 -1.68
N LEU A 18 -3.29 -7.36 -2.54
CA LEU A 18 -3.46 -6.11 -3.28
C LEU A 18 -4.20 -5.08 -2.43
N ASN A 19 -3.63 -3.88 -2.37
CA ASN A 19 -4.20 -2.71 -1.72
C ASN A 19 -4.44 -1.62 -2.77
N GLU A 20 -5.49 -0.84 -2.58
CA GLU A 20 -5.76 0.30 -3.43
C GLU A 20 -4.69 1.39 -3.23
N ILE A 21 -4.20 1.96 -4.34
CA ILE A 21 -3.32 3.13 -4.33
C ILE A 21 -4.15 4.35 -3.93
N ASP A 22 -3.61 5.19 -3.04
CA ASP A 22 -4.27 6.41 -2.60
C ASP A 22 -4.54 7.35 -3.79
N LYS A 23 -5.80 7.63 -4.02
CA LYS A 23 -6.31 8.42 -5.14
C LYS A 23 -6.51 9.91 -4.83
N SER A 24 -6.13 10.38 -3.64
CA SER A 24 -6.29 11.78 -3.22
C SER A 24 -5.60 12.80 -4.12
N ASN A 25 -4.55 12.38 -4.84
CA ASN A 25 -3.77 13.22 -5.75
C ASN A 25 -4.07 12.96 -7.24
N TYR A 26 -5.09 12.16 -7.55
CA TYR A 26 -5.40 11.86 -8.94
C TYR A 26 -6.02 13.06 -9.65
N VAL A 27 -5.56 13.28 -10.87
CA VAL A 27 -6.17 14.24 -11.81
C VAL A 27 -6.69 13.46 -13.02
N VAL A 28 -7.95 13.69 -13.38
CA VAL A 28 -8.59 12.97 -14.46
C VAL A 28 -9.15 13.91 -15.51
N GLU A 29 -8.95 13.57 -16.78
CA GLU A 29 -9.53 14.26 -17.92
C GLU A 29 -10.13 13.26 -18.93
N ALA A 30 -11.15 13.71 -19.65
CA ALA A 30 -11.74 12.96 -20.76
C ALA A 30 -11.85 13.86 -21.98
N ASP A 31 -11.77 13.27 -23.17
CA ASP A 31 -11.91 13.97 -24.43
C ASP A 31 -13.38 14.20 -24.86
N ILE A 32 -14.28 14.17 -23.89
CA ILE A 32 -15.71 14.39 -24.01
C ILE A 32 -16.28 15.04 -22.75
N GLU A 33 -17.31 15.85 -22.89
CA GLU A 33 -17.97 16.52 -21.77
C GLU A 33 -18.81 15.58 -20.89
N ASN A 34 -19.05 16.00 -19.64
CA ASN A 34 -19.92 15.28 -18.71
C ASN A 34 -21.40 15.48 -19.10
N PHE A 35 -22.21 14.45 -18.91
CA PHE A 35 -23.67 14.56 -19.03
C PHE A 35 -24.26 15.33 -17.83
N GLY A 36 -24.31 16.65 -17.94
CA GLY A 36 -24.79 17.53 -16.90
C GLY A 36 -23.89 17.58 -15.65
N THR A 37 -24.39 18.22 -14.60
CA THR A 37 -23.58 18.52 -13.40
C THR A 37 -23.49 17.39 -12.37
N LYS A 38 -24.40 16.41 -12.44
CA LYS A 38 -24.45 15.27 -11.52
C LYS A 38 -23.39 14.22 -11.82
N TRP A 39 -23.13 13.95 -13.10
CA TRP A 39 -22.33 12.83 -13.58
C TRP A 39 -20.88 13.26 -13.89
N LYS A 40 -20.21 13.84 -12.90
CA LYS A 40 -18.87 14.42 -13.04
C LYS A 40 -17.81 13.34 -13.22
N LEU A 41 -16.81 13.64 -14.04
CA LEU A 41 -15.70 12.72 -14.28
C LEU A 41 -14.94 12.35 -12.98
N THR A 42 -14.83 13.27 -12.04
CA THR A 42 -14.19 13.02 -10.73
C THR A 42 -14.91 11.97 -9.89
N ASN A 43 -16.16 11.63 -10.18
CA ASN A 43 -16.90 10.60 -9.46
C ASN A 43 -16.29 9.19 -9.63
N ILE A 44 -15.47 8.96 -10.66
CA ILE A 44 -14.80 7.66 -10.85
C ILE A 44 -13.67 7.39 -9.85
N PHE A 45 -13.37 8.36 -8.97
CA PHE A 45 -12.33 8.27 -7.93
C PHE A 45 -12.81 8.76 -6.57
N ASP A 46 -14.11 8.87 -6.32
CA ASP A 46 -14.64 9.39 -5.06
C ASP A 46 -14.82 8.32 -3.97
N GLY A 47 -14.53 7.08 -4.27
CA GLY A 47 -14.63 5.93 -3.36
C GLY A 47 -16.07 5.44 -3.15
N ALA A 48 -17.03 5.92 -3.95
CA ALA A 48 -18.44 5.59 -3.79
C ALA A 48 -19.02 4.92 -5.04
N THR A 49 -19.36 3.66 -4.97
CA THR A 49 -20.02 2.95 -6.08
C THR A 49 -21.45 3.42 -6.36
N SER A 50 -22.01 4.27 -5.49
CA SER A 50 -23.34 4.89 -5.68
C SER A 50 -23.31 6.14 -6.56
N SER A 51 -22.15 6.77 -6.75
CA SER A 51 -21.89 7.83 -7.71
C SER A 51 -21.34 7.24 -9.00
N ALA A 52 -21.32 8.03 -10.05
CA ALA A 52 -20.76 7.63 -11.33
C ALA A 52 -20.45 8.82 -12.21
N TRP A 53 -19.59 8.62 -13.19
CA TRP A 53 -19.46 9.48 -14.35
C TRP A 53 -20.27 8.97 -15.51
N GLN A 54 -20.80 9.90 -16.29
CA GLN A 54 -21.43 9.63 -17.58
C GLN A 54 -21.08 10.74 -18.57
N SER A 55 -20.70 10.35 -19.79
CA SER A 55 -20.39 11.30 -20.87
C SER A 55 -21.63 11.86 -21.54
N GLU A 56 -21.51 12.98 -22.25
CA GLU A 56 -22.42 13.35 -23.33
C GLU A 56 -22.48 12.28 -24.44
N THR A 57 -23.33 12.49 -25.42
CA THR A 57 -23.49 11.55 -26.53
C THR A 57 -22.18 11.40 -27.31
N ALA A 58 -21.66 10.17 -27.34
CA ALA A 58 -20.43 9.81 -28.00
C ALA A 58 -20.70 9.09 -29.33
N THR A 59 -19.97 9.47 -30.37
CA THR A 59 -20.03 8.88 -31.72
C THR A 59 -18.67 8.33 -32.19
N ARG A 60 -17.65 8.43 -31.34
CA ARG A 60 -16.26 8.00 -31.55
C ARG A 60 -15.71 7.38 -30.29
N PRO A 61 -14.56 6.67 -30.35
CA PRO A 61 -13.87 6.24 -29.12
C PRO A 61 -13.65 7.40 -28.16
N VAL A 62 -13.87 7.14 -26.87
CA VAL A 62 -13.68 8.13 -25.78
C VAL A 62 -12.44 7.75 -24.99
N THR A 63 -11.57 8.73 -24.75
CA THR A 63 -10.36 8.53 -23.99
C THR A 63 -10.45 9.22 -22.63
N ILE A 64 -10.25 8.45 -21.58
CA ILE A 64 -10.14 8.92 -20.19
C ILE A 64 -8.67 8.83 -19.81
N LYS A 65 -8.06 9.93 -19.39
CA LYS A 65 -6.67 9.97 -18.95
C LYS A 65 -6.61 10.28 -17.46
N VAL A 66 -5.72 9.58 -16.78
CA VAL A 66 -5.51 9.69 -15.33
C VAL A 66 -4.04 10.00 -15.06
N ASP A 67 -3.78 11.09 -14.37
CA ASP A 67 -2.50 11.37 -13.72
C ASP A 67 -2.63 10.90 -12.26
N LEU A 68 -1.81 9.94 -11.86
CA LEU A 68 -1.80 9.35 -10.52
C LEU A 68 -1.12 10.24 -9.46
N GLY A 69 -0.67 11.45 -9.84
CA GLY A 69 0.08 12.36 -8.96
C GLY A 69 1.53 11.97 -8.72
N GLY A 70 1.89 10.71 -8.95
CA GLY A 70 3.23 10.15 -8.80
C GLY A 70 3.41 8.88 -9.64
N LYS A 71 4.62 8.33 -9.67
CA LYS A 71 4.86 7.01 -10.26
C LYS A 71 4.47 5.93 -9.27
N HIS A 72 3.62 4.99 -9.70
CA HIS A 72 3.17 3.86 -8.90
C HIS A 72 3.40 2.53 -9.63
N ILE A 73 3.65 1.48 -8.86
CA ILE A 73 3.72 0.10 -9.37
C ILE A 73 2.30 -0.47 -9.33
N ILE A 74 1.72 -0.72 -10.49
CA ILE A 74 0.35 -1.23 -10.63
C ILE A 74 0.40 -2.70 -10.98
N ARG A 75 -0.36 -3.52 -10.26
CA ARG A 75 -0.50 -4.98 -10.50
C ARG A 75 -1.88 -5.35 -11.02
N ALA A 76 -2.89 -4.59 -10.62
CA ALA A 76 -4.25 -4.81 -11.10
C ALA A 76 -5.03 -3.49 -11.16
N ILE A 77 -6.10 -3.51 -11.95
CA ILE A 77 -7.01 -2.38 -12.12
C ILE A 77 -8.42 -2.91 -11.90
N ASP A 78 -9.11 -2.34 -10.92
CA ASP A 78 -10.53 -2.61 -10.69
C ASP A 78 -11.37 -1.54 -11.39
N ILE A 79 -12.37 -1.98 -12.15
CA ILE A 79 -13.33 -1.09 -12.81
C ILE A 79 -14.74 -1.50 -12.40
N ALA A 80 -15.43 -0.60 -11.72
CA ALA A 80 -16.83 -0.74 -11.37
C ALA A 80 -17.69 -0.04 -12.44
N PRO A 81 -18.55 -0.74 -13.18
CA PRO A 81 -19.51 -0.12 -14.09
C PRO A 81 -20.48 0.76 -13.32
N MET A 82 -21.03 1.78 -13.98
CA MET A 82 -22.15 2.54 -13.44
C MET A 82 -23.35 1.61 -13.20
N LEU A 83 -23.89 1.63 -11.99
CA LEU A 83 -25.08 0.85 -11.64
C LEU A 83 -26.32 1.47 -12.31
N SER A 84 -26.70 0.94 -13.47
CA SER A 84 -27.85 1.39 -14.25
C SER A 84 -28.62 0.19 -14.80
N THR A 85 -29.93 0.18 -14.60
CA THR A 85 -30.82 -0.87 -15.13
C THR A 85 -30.83 -0.95 -16.66
N GLY A 86 -30.44 0.13 -17.35
CA GLY A 86 -30.36 0.20 -18.81
C GLY A 86 -28.97 -0.05 -19.36
N TYR A 87 -27.99 -0.38 -18.52
CA TYR A 87 -26.56 -0.52 -18.92
C TYR A 87 -26.07 0.70 -19.73
N ILE A 88 -26.50 1.89 -19.36
CA ILE A 88 -26.14 3.11 -20.08
C ILE A 88 -24.65 3.36 -19.96
N GLY A 89 -23.97 3.47 -21.12
CA GLY A 89 -22.54 3.78 -21.17
C GLY A 89 -21.62 2.64 -20.74
N TYR A 90 -22.14 1.43 -20.66
CA TYR A 90 -21.33 0.26 -20.29
C TYR A 90 -20.23 0.02 -21.32
N TRP A 91 -18.99 -0.22 -20.83
CA TRP A 91 -17.84 -0.48 -21.70
C TRP A 91 -17.88 -1.92 -22.20
N GLU A 92 -17.92 -2.08 -23.51
CA GLU A 92 -17.89 -3.39 -24.14
C GLU A 92 -16.47 -3.75 -24.62
N GLN A 93 -15.72 -2.76 -25.14
CA GLN A 93 -14.34 -2.96 -25.58
C GLN A 93 -13.53 -1.68 -25.41
N PHE A 94 -12.31 -1.81 -24.90
CA PHE A 94 -11.41 -0.69 -24.66
C PHE A 94 -9.94 -1.12 -24.69
N ASP A 95 -9.05 -0.14 -24.84
CA ASP A 95 -7.62 -0.30 -24.66
C ASP A 95 -7.20 0.36 -23.36
N ILE A 96 -6.14 -0.18 -22.72
CA ILE A 96 -5.43 0.44 -21.63
C ILE A 96 -4.09 0.91 -22.15
N LEU A 97 -3.75 2.17 -21.88
CA LEU A 97 -2.53 2.81 -22.33
C LEU A 97 -1.77 3.40 -21.14
N THR A 98 -0.45 3.48 -21.26
CA THR A 98 0.42 4.11 -20.25
C THR A 98 1.31 5.15 -20.88
N SER A 99 1.77 6.10 -20.05
CA SER A 99 2.71 7.13 -20.47
C SER A 99 3.67 7.50 -19.34
N SER A 100 4.89 7.87 -19.68
CA SER A 100 5.86 8.43 -18.74
C SER A 100 5.81 9.95 -18.64
N ASP A 101 5.24 10.63 -19.65
CA ASP A 101 5.24 12.08 -19.79
C ASP A 101 3.83 12.71 -19.87
N GLY A 102 2.77 11.91 -19.83
CA GLY A 102 1.36 12.34 -19.95
C GLY A 102 0.96 12.77 -21.37
N LYS A 103 1.85 12.68 -22.35
CA LYS A 103 1.64 13.10 -23.75
C LYS A 103 1.71 11.93 -24.72
N ASN A 104 2.75 11.13 -24.60
CA ASN A 104 3.02 10.01 -25.49
C ASN A 104 2.56 8.70 -24.82
N TYR A 105 1.40 8.23 -25.23
CA TYR A 105 0.79 7.01 -24.68
C TYR A 105 1.13 5.79 -25.54
N LYS A 106 1.46 4.66 -24.87
CA LYS A 106 1.69 3.34 -25.50
C LYS A 106 0.62 2.37 -25.04
N GLU A 107 0.19 1.48 -25.92
CA GLU A 107 -0.75 0.42 -25.58
C GLU A 107 -0.10 -0.56 -24.59
N LEU A 108 -0.77 -0.77 -23.45
CA LEU A 108 -0.46 -1.80 -22.46
C LEU A 108 -1.32 -3.03 -22.74
N ILE A 109 -2.63 -2.82 -22.88
CA ILE A 109 -3.60 -3.86 -23.21
C ILE A 109 -4.45 -3.34 -24.35
N LYS A 110 -4.60 -4.15 -25.41
CA LYS A 110 -5.40 -3.83 -26.57
C LYS A 110 -6.66 -4.67 -26.61
N ASP A 111 -7.76 -4.04 -27.03
CA ASP A 111 -9.03 -4.72 -27.32
C ASP A 111 -9.59 -5.54 -26.14
N TYR A 112 -9.32 -5.10 -24.90
CA TYR A 112 -9.91 -5.75 -23.74
C TYR A 112 -11.43 -5.63 -23.76
N SER A 113 -12.12 -6.73 -23.43
CA SER A 113 -13.59 -6.79 -23.54
C SER A 113 -14.21 -7.24 -22.22
N PHE A 114 -15.20 -6.48 -21.75
CA PHE A 114 -16.01 -6.91 -20.61
C PHE A 114 -17.12 -7.88 -21.05
N PRO A 115 -17.51 -8.82 -20.18
CA PRO A 115 -18.70 -9.62 -20.38
C PRO A 115 -19.94 -8.73 -20.57
N LYS A 116 -20.79 -9.08 -21.51
CA LYS A 116 -21.99 -8.26 -21.78
C LYS A 116 -22.92 -8.20 -20.57
N ARG A 117 -23.35 -6.99 -20.23
CA ARG A 117 -24.35 -6.71 -19.18
C ARG A 117 -24.02 -7.25 -17.80
N ASP A 118 -22.77 -7.21 -17.44
CA ASP A 118 -22.30 -7.60 -16.10
C ASP A 118 -21.87 -6.36 -15.31
N LEU A 119 -22.67 -5.97 -14.32
CA LEU A 119 -22.43 -4.78 -13.47
C LEU A 119 -21.55 -5.08 -12.24
N SER A 120 -20.98 -6.27 -12.12
CA SER A 120 -19.99 -6.52 -11.07
C SER A 120 -18.70 -5.77 -11.34
N VAL A 121 -17.93 -5.51 -10.29
CA VAL A 121 -16.57 -4.98 -10.43
C VAL A 121 -15.72 -5.96 -11.23
N LYS A 122 -14.92 -5.46 -12.15
CA LYS A 122 -14.00 -6.25 -12.99
C LYS A 122 -12.58 -5.95 -12.57
N THR A 123 -11.86 -6.97 -12.11
CA THR A 123 -10.42 -6.89 -11.84
C THR A 123 -9.65 -7.31 -13.07
N ILE A 124 -8.82 -6.41 -13.59
CA ILE A 124 -7.88 -6.67 -14.67
C ILE A 124 -6.51 -6.84 -14.02
N THR A 125 -6.08 -8.08 -13.85
CA THR A 125 -4.74 -8.39 -13.35
C THR A 125 -3.74 -8.28 -14.50
N LEU A 126 -2.63 -7.58 -14.26
CA LEU A 126 -1.55 -7.45 -15.23
C LEU A 126 -0.62 -8.67 -15.15
N ASP A 127 -0.20 -9.20 -16.28
CA ASP A 127 0.76 -10.33 -16.32
C ASP A 127 2.07 -9.99 -15.62
N GLU A 128 2.54 -8.76 -15.79
CA GLU A 128 3.68 -8.19 -15.08
C GLU A 128 3.33 -6.83 -14.48
N PRO A 129 3.84 -6.50 -13.28
CA PRO A 129 3.64 -5.18 -12.69
C PRO A 129 4.22 -4.09 -13.57
N ILE A 130 3.52 -2.98 -13.69
CA ILE A 130 4.01 -1.81 -14.44
C ILE A 130 4.28 -0.66 -13.50
N GLN A 131 5.32 0.12 -13.77
CA GLN A 131 5.57 1.38 -13.07
C GLN A 131 5.22 2.55 -14.00
N THR A 132 4.18 3.31 -13.63
CA THR A 132 3.72 4.45 -14.43
C THR A 132 3.14 5.55 -13.56
N ARG A 133 3.13 6.80 -14.08
CA ARG A 133 2.38 7.92 -13.52
C ARG A 133 1.09 8.17 -14.29
N TYR A 134 1.08 7.92 -15.59
CA TYR A 134 -0.06 8.23 -16.43
C TYR A 134 -0.64 6.98 -17.05
N ILE A 135 -1.96 6.83 -16.91
CA ILE A 135 -2.70 5.73 -17.50
C ILE A 135 -3.91 6.29 -18.25
N ALA A 136 -4.30 5.64 -19.33
CA ALA A 136 -5.48 6.04 -20.07
C ALA A 136 -6.32 4.83 -20.50
N PHE A 137 -7.61 5.05 -20.59
CA PHE A 137 -8.59 4.09 -21.09
C PHE A 137 -9.21 4.64 -22.36
N ARG A 138 -8.99 3.97 -23.48
CA ARG A 138 -9.61 4.33 -24.75
C ARG A 138 -10.80 3.40 -25.01
N VAL A 139 -11.99 3.83 -24.63
CA VAL A 139 -13.24 3.07 -24.74
C VAL A 139 -13.73 3.12 -26.19
N LYS A 140 -13.73 1.98 -26.87
CA LYS A 140 -14.02 1.85 -28.32
C LYS A 140 -15.45 1.41 -28.61
N LYS A 141 -16.00 0.52 -27.77
CA LYS A 141 -17.39 0.06 -27.87
C LYS A 141 -18.09 0.23 -26.53
N TYR A 142 -19.27 0.76 -26.56
CA TYR A 142 -20.07 1.09 -25.39
C TYR A 142 -21.57 1.12 -25.75
N THR A 143 -22.40 0.99 -24.74
CA THR A 143 -23.85 0.95 -24.92
C THR A 143 -24.47 2.35 -24.95
N ASN A 144 -25.60 2.51 -25.62
CA ASN A 144 -26.47 3.71 -25.61
C ASN A 144 -25.75 5.01 -26.02
N ASN A 145 -24.73 4.93 -26.88
CA ASN A 145 -23.96 6.09 -27.36
C ASN A 145 -23.44 7.02 -26.23
N ARG A 146 -23.07 6.44 -25.10
CA ARG A 146 -22.45 7.14 -23.96
C ARG A 146 -21.33 6.26 -23.39
N VAL A 147 -20.45 6.88 -22.63
CA VAL A 147 -19.45 6.15 -21.82
C VAL A 147 -19.73 6.48 -20.37
N SER A 148 -19.79 5.49 -19.50
CA SER A 148 -19.98 5.71 -18.07
C SER A 148 -19.10 4.78 -17.25
N CYS A 149 -18.78 5.20 -16.02
CA CYS A 149 -18.02 4.40 -15.07
C CYS A 149 -18.44 4.77 -13.64
N GLY A 150 -18.58 3.79 -12.77
CA GLY A 150 -18.85 4.02 -11.35
C GLY A 150 -17.57 4.37 -10.62
N GLU A 151 -16.57 3.47 -10.66
CA GLU A 151 -15.33 3.65 -9.91
C GLU A 151 -14.17 2.97 -10.64
N ILE A 152 -12.96 3.52 -10.51
CA ILE A 152 -11.72 2.89 -10.95
C ILE A 152 -10.75 2.88 -9.78
N SER A 153 -10.12 1.73 -9.52
CA SER A 153 -9.09 1.57 -8.51
C SER A 153 -7.84 0.94 -9.10
N PHE A 154 -6.68 1.48 -8.75
CA PHE A 154 -5.39 0.89 -9.11
C PHE A 154 -4.82 0.18 -7.90
N MET A 155 -4.31 -1.03 -8.09
CA MET A 155 -3.96 -1.94 -7.02
C MET A 155 -2.46 -2.25 -7.03
N GLN A 156 -1.85 -2.28 -5.85
CA GLN A 156 -0.44 -2.62 -5.61
C GLN A 156 -0.30 -3.46 -4.34
N THR A 157 0.85 -4.12 -4.16
CA THR A 157 1.18 -4.76 -2.88
C THR A 157 1.81 -3.75 -1.92
N MET A 158 1.91 -4.11 -0.64
CA MET A 158 2.66 -3.30 0.32
C MET A 158 4.14 -3.20 -0.06
N ALA A 159 4.73 -4.29 -0.55
CA ALA A 159 6.09 -4.31 -1.06
C ALA A 159 6.31 -3.35 -2.24
N ASP A 160 5.34 -3.23 -3.15
CA ASP A 160 5.42 -2.25 -4.24
C ASP A 160 5.40 -0.82 -3.72
N LYS A 161 4.52 -0.52 -2.77
CA LYS A 161 4.41 0.80 -2.14
C LYS A 161 5.71 1.22 -1.46
N GLU A 162 6.39 0.30 -0.80
CA GLU A 162 7.68 0.53 -0.16
C GLU A 162 8.79 0.78 -1.18
N LYS A 163 8.79 -0.01 -2.26
CA LYS A 163 9.71 0.19 -3.39
C LYS A 163 9.52 1.55 -4.05
N GLU A 164 8.28 2.04 -4.18
CA GLU A 164 7.97 3.38 -4.69
C GLU A 164 8.44 4.49 -3.77
N ALA A 165 8.33 4.30 -2.46
CA ALA A 165 8.77 5.26 -1.46
C ALA A 165 10.29 5.52 -1.53
N GLY A 166 11.01 4.71 -2.34
CA GLY A 166 12.45 4.90 -2.56
C GLY A 166 13.23 4.81 -1.25
N ARG A 167 12.80 3.93 -0.34
CA ARG A 167 13.55 3.66 0.88
C ARG A 167 14.78 2.83 0.52
N ASP A 168 15.83 3.51 0.08
CA ASP A 168 17.17 2.93 -0.03
C ASP A 168 17.78 2.69 1.37
N GLU A 169 16.89 2.45 2.36
CA GLU A 169 17.27 2.22 3.74
C GLU A 169 17.17 0.74 4.05
N LYS A 170 18.28 0.17 4.48
CA LYS A 170 18.33 -1.21 4.96
C LYS A 170 19.05 -1.27 6.31
N TYR A 171 18.42 -1.95 7.23
CA TYR A 171 18.97 -2.19 8.57
C TYR A 171 19.18 -3.68 8.76
N THR A 172 20.38 -4.06 9.14
CA THR A 172 20.72 -5.45 9.40
C THR A 172 21.16 -5.61 10.86
N LEU A 173 20.47 -6.48 11.58
CA LEU A 173 20.76 -6.81 12.98
C LEU A 173 21.02 -8.29 13.11
N VAL A 174 21.94 -8.66 14.00
CA VAL A 174 22.21 -10.06 14.31
C VAL A 174 21.82 -10.31 15.77
N ILE A 175 21.20 -11.45 16.05
CA ILE A 175 20.84 -11.84 17.42
C ILE A 175 22.10 -11.88 18.28
N ASP A 176 21.97 -11.39 19.51
CA ASP A 176 23.06 -11.27 20.49
C ASP A 176 24.20 -10.29 20.11
N SER A 177 24.05 -9.53 19.02
CA SER A 177 24.97 -8.45 18.63
C SER A 177 24.38 -7.07 18.88
N PRO A 178 25.06 -6.16 19.61
CA PRO A 178 24.57 -4.79 19.83
C PRO A 178 24.95 -3.85 18.69
N VAL A 179 25.05 -4.34 17.45
CA VAL A 179 25.41 -3.54 16.27
C VAL A 179 24.32 -3.63 15.24
N ILE A 180 23.90 -2.49 14.71
CA ILE A 180 23.02 -2.36 13.54
C ILE A 180 23.91 -1.93 12.37
N LYS A 181 23.95 -2.72 11.31
CA LYS A 181 24.46 -2.24 10.03
C LYS A 181 23.36 -1.43 9.34
N VAL A 182 23.68 -0.18 9.04
CA VAL A 182 22.79 0.77 8.39
C VAL A 182 23.28 1.03 6.99
N GLU A 183 22.41 0.83 6.02
CA GLU A 183 22.63 1.14 4.61
C GLU A 183 21.54 2.15 4.19
N LYS A 184 21.92 3.41 3.90
CA LYS A 184 21.02 4.51 3.49
C LYS A 184 21.64 5.26 2.34
N GLU A 185 20.86 5.42 1.23
CA GLU A 185 21.38 6.05 0.00
C GLU A 185 22.71 5.39 -0.42
N GLU A 186 23.78 6.16 -0.59
CA GLU A 186 25.11 5.63 -0.94
C GLU A 186 26.01 5.40 0.29
N LYS A 187 25.46 5.47 1.51
CA LYS A 187 26.22 5.33 2.78
C LYS A 187 25.94 4.00 3.44
N SER A 188 27.00 3.37 3.97
CA SER A 188 26.91 2.20 4.80
C SER A 188 27.78 2.41 6.05
N TYR A 189 27.23 2.16 7.23
CA TYR A 189 27.94 2.29 8.50
C TYR A 189 27.35 1.35 9.55
N ASP A 190 28.17 1.05 10.55
CA ASP A 190 27.75 0.29 11.72
C ASP A 190 27.40 1.27 12.86
N LYS A 191 26.25 1.05 13.50
CA LYS A 191 25.78 1.79 14.67
C LYS A 191 25.73 0.87 15.86
N GLU A 192 26.48 1.18 16.89
CA GLU A 192 26.36 0.50 18.17
C GLU A 192 25.09 0.94 18.91
N ILE A 193 24.34 -0.02 19.43
CA ILE A 193 23.13 0.18 20.23
C ILE A 193 23.34 -0.32 21.66
N ASP A 194 22.56 0.18 22.58
CA ASP A 194 22.77 -0.01 24.02
C ASP A 194 22.43 -1.43 24.53
N ALA A 195 21.89 -2.30 23.68
CA ALA A 195 21.66 -3.71 23.98
C ALA A 195 21.39 -4.51 22.69
N ALA A 196 21.66 -5.83 22.73
CA ALA A 196 21.48 -6.73 21.58
C ALA A 196 20.04 -7.21 21.42
N PRO A 197 19.55 -7.44 20.19
CA PRO A 197 18.32 -8.17 19.92
C PRO A 197 18.36 -9.58 20.50
N TYR A 198 17.21 -10.14 20.88
CA TYR A 198 17.14 -11.54 21.31
C TYR A 198 15.82 -12.21 20.89
N ILE A 199 15.82 -13.53 20.85
CA ILE A 199 14.63 -14.33 20.57
C ILE A 199 14.01 -14.79 21.89
N THR A 200 12.69 -14.63 22.02
CA THR A 200 11.92 -15.10 23.17
C THR A 200 11.73 -16.63 23.12
N SER A 201 11.30 -17.24 24.23
CA SER A 201 10.95 -18.67 24.27
C SER A 201 9.76 -19.06 23.37
N VAL A 202 8.99 -18.07 22.89
CA VAL A 202 7.89 -18.26 21.95
C VAL A 202 8.25 -17.90 20.50
N GLY A 203 9.54 -17.75 20.20
CA GLY A 203 10.04 -17.51 18.85
C GLY A 203 9.96 -16.06 18.34
N SER A 204 9.46 -15.11 19.14
CA SER A 204 9.40 -13.71 18.74
C SER A 204 10.74 -13.00 18.95
N THR A 205 11.20 -12.25 17.97
CA THR A 205 12.38 -11.41 18.09
C THR A 205 12.03 -10.07 18.71
N LEU A 206 12.73 -9.73 19.79
CA LEU A 206 12.64 -8.45 20.46
C LEU A 206 13.91 -7.64 20.28
N ILE A 207 13.77 -6.36 19.99
CA ILE A 207 14.86 -5.41 19.80
C ILE A 207 14.80 -4.30 20.84
N PRO A 208 15.94 -3.69 21.21
CA PRO A 208 15.95 -2.49 22.02
C PRO A 208 15.21 -1.36 21.32
N LEU A 209 14.32 -0.70 22.06
CA LEU A 209 13.34 0.25 21.53
C LEU A 209 13.96 1.40 20.72
N ARG A 210 14.96 2.10 21.26
CA ARG A 210 15.41 3.39 20.71
C ARG A 210 16.36 3.25 19.52
N GLY A 211 17.39 2.44 19.66
CA GLY A 211 18.51 2.42 18.72
C GLY A 211 18.12 2.29 17.26
N LEU A 212 17.19 1.39 16.95
CA LEU A 212 16.68 1.20 15.59
C LEU A 212 15.64 2.25 15.19
N LEU A 213 14.64 2.51 16.06
CA LEU A 213 13.51 3.38 15.68
C LEU A 213 13.91 4.83 15.46
N GLU A 214 14.85 5.33 16.26
CA GLU A 214 15.40 6.67 16.08
C GLU A 214 16.22 6.75 14.77
N GLU A 215 16.93 5.68 14.42
CA GLU A 215 17.62 5.57 13.13
C GLU A 215 16.66 5.56 11.94
N MET A 216 15.47 5.00 12.12
CA MET A 216 14.36 5.02 11.16
C MET A 216 13.60 6.36 11.14
N GLY A 217 14.06 7.37 11.88
CA GLY A 217 13.45 8.71 11.92
C GLY A 217 12.20 8.83 12.79
N ALA A 218 11.91 7.83 13.64
CA ALA A 218 10.82 7.93 14.61
C ALA A 218 11.29 8.56 15.91
N THR A 219 10.40 9.28 16.61
CA THR A 219 10.60 9.70 18.00
C THR A 219 9.99 8.67 18.94
N VAL A 220 10.66 8.47 20.09
CA VAL A 220 10.25 7.47 21.07
C VAL A 220 10.08 8.13 22.43
N ASP A 221 8.84 8.17 22.91
CA ASP A 221 8.46 8.66 24.23
C ASP A 221 8.22 7.48 25.19
N TRP A 222 8.63 7.63 26.44
CA TRP A 222 8.43 6.68 27.52
C TRP A 222 7.73 7.34 28.69
N ASN A 223 6.68 6.70 29.22
CA ASN A 223 5.99 7.11 30.42
C ASN A 223 6.23 6.08 31.53
N ASP A 224 6.95 6.49 32.60
CA ASP A 224 7.33 5.62 33.73
C ASP A 224 6.13 5.22 34.59
N GLU A 225 5.12 6.08 34.76
CA GLU A 225 4.00 5.81 35.65
C GLU A 225 3.16 4.62 35.22
N ASN A 226 2.91 4.52 33.91
CA ASN A 226 2.07 3.47 33.34
C ASN A 226 2.82 2.51 32.42
N GLN A 227 4.15 2.66 32.31
CA GLN A 227 5.03 1.87 31.46
C GLN A 227 4.57 1.83 29.99
N THR A 228 4.15 2.99 29.47
CA THR A 228 3.65 3.14 28.11
C THR A 228 4.76 3.67 27.20
N ILE A 229 4.86 3.07 26.02
CA ILE A 229 5.73 3.44 24.93
C ILE A 229 4.89 4.14 23.88
N THR A 230 5.33 5.30 23.40
CA THR A 230 4.72 5.96 22.24
C THR A 230 5.79 6.21 21.18
N ILE A 231 5.60 5.63 20.00
CA ILE A 231 6.47 5.81 18.84
C ILE A 231 5.74 6.73 17.88
N LYS A 232 6.35 7.83 17.46
CA LYS A 232 5.75 8.83 16.58
C LYS A 232 6.57 9.02 15.32
N THR A 233 5.88 9.09 14.19
CA THR A 233 6.39 9.59 12.91
C THR A 233 5.54 10.77 12.45
N SER A 234 5.86 11.36 11.30
CA SER A 234 5.04 12.42 10.70
C SER A 234 3.63 11.96 10.30
N MET A 235 3.40 10.63 10.15
CA MET A 235 2.16 10.07 9.62
C MET A 235 1.33 9.29 10.64
N MET A 236 1.93 8.82 11.74
CA MET A 236 1.23 7.97 12.70
C MET A 236 1.85 8.00 14.09
N SER A 237 1.10 7.54 15.07
CA SER A 237 1.58 7.22 16.39
C SER A 237 1.21 5.78 16.79
N ILE A 238 2.16 5.06 17.38
CA ILE A 238 1.99 3.68 17.86
C ILE A 238 2.14 3.71 19.38
N THR A 239 1.09 3.35 20.10
CA THR A 239 1.08 3.34 21.57
C THR A 239 0.90 1.92 22.09
N MET A 240 1.84 1.47 22.93
CA MET A 240 1.84 0.14 23.54
C MET A 240 2.29 0.21 25.00
N GLN A 241 1.86 -0.78 25.80
CA GLN A 241 2.22 -0.88 27.21
C GLN A 241 3.03 -2.15 27.45
N VAL A 242 4.06 -2.04 28.30
CA VAL A 242 4.89 -3.19 28.71
C VAL A 242 4.02 -4.30 29.31
N GLY A 243 4.28 -5.54 28.91
CA GLY A 243 3.58 -6.72 29.41
C GLY A 243 2.23 -7.00 28.75
N THR A 244 1.69 -6.10 27.89
CA THR A 244 0.46 -6.35 27.15
C THR A 244 0.72 -6.55 25.66
N LYS A 245 -0.12 -7.35 25.01
CA LYS A 245 -0.05 -7.54 23.56
C LYS A 245 -0.89 -6.51 22.78
N LEU A 246 -1.69 -5.71 23.48
CA LEU A 246 -2.53 -4.70 22.84
C LEU A 246 -1.71 -3.48 22.49
N VAL A 247 -1.97 -2.94 21.31
CA VAL A 247 -1.31 -1.76 20.75
C VAL A 247 -2.33 -0.92 20.00
N ASP A 248 -2.30 0.38 20.23
CA ASP A 248 -3.14 1.35 19.53
C ASP A 248 -2.30 2.07 18.49
N ILE A 249 -2.78 2.09 17.25
CA ILE A 249 -2.17 2.82 16.14
C ILE A 249 -3.13 3.93 15.72
N GLU A 250 -2.67 5.16 15.85
CA GLU A 250 -3.37 6.34 15.38
C GLU A 250 -2.78 6.79 14.04
N LYS A 251 -3.63 6.89 13.02
CA LYS A 251 -3.29 7.37 11.68
C LYS A 251 -4.45 8.18 11.11
N ALA A 252 -4.17 9.35 10.55
CA ALA A 252 -5.19 10.24 9.98
C ALA A 252 -6.39 10.52 10.92
N GLY A 253 -6.14 10.66 12.23
CA GLY A 253 -7.18 10.93 13.23
C GLY A 253 -8.06 9.72 13.60
N GLN A 254 -7.72 8.53 13.13
CA GLN A 254 -8.38 7.28 13.51
C GLN A 254 -7.44 6.41 14.32
N THR A 255 -7.97 5.81 15.39
CA THR A 255 -7.23 4.86 16.23
C THR A 255 -7.77 3.45 15.99
N ILE A 256 -6.87 2.54 15.63
CA ILE A 256 -7.18 1.12 15.46
C ILE A 256 -6.35 0.32 16.47
N ARG A 257 -7.01 -0.61 17.16
CA ARG A 257 -6.36 -1.51 18.13
C ARG A 257 -5.98 -2.82 17.48
N TYR A 258 -4.72 -3.22 17.67
CA TYR A 258 -4.15 -4.47 17.18
C TYR A 258 -3.66 -5.35 18.32
N THR A 259 -3.33 -6.61 17.99
CA THR A 259 -2.72 -7.55 18.93
C THR A 259 -1.39 -8.02 18.39
N MET A 260 -0.31 -7.79 19.15
CA MET A 260 1.04 -8.22 18.82
C MET A 260 1.27 -9.71 19.14
N THR A 261 2.24 -10.34 18.47
CA THR A 261 2.66 -11.73 18.74
C THR A 261 3.30 -11.88 20.12
N ALA A 262 4.06 -10.88 20.56
CA ALA A 262 4.66 -10.82 21.89
C ALA A 262 4.48 -9.41 22.50
N PRO A 263 4.36 -9.30 23.84
CA PRO A 263 4.31 -8.00 24.48
C PRO A 263 5.70 -7.35 24.54
N PRO A 264 5.77 -6.00 24.60
CA PRO A 264 6.99 -5.29 24.99
C PRO A 264 7.48 -5.76 26.38
N LYS A 265 8.78 -5.81 26.57
CA LYS A 265 9.39 -6.28 27.82
C LYS A 265 10.50 -5.34 28.29
N ILE A 266 10.67 -5.24 29.59
CA ILE A 266 11.86 -4.65 30.19
C ILE A 266 12.84 -5.77 30.55
N LYS A 267 14.08 -5.66 30.08
CA LYS A 267 15.18 -6.59 30.39
C LYS A 267 16.45 -5.78 30.67
N ASN A 268 17.07 -5.98 31.81
CA ASN A 268 18.29 -5.27 32.23
C ASN A 268 18.17 -3.74 32.12
N GLY A 269 17.02 -3.17 32.52
CA GLY A 269 16.76 -1.74 32.45
C GLY A 269 16.56 -1.18 31.04
N ARG A 270 16.40 -2.03 30.02
CA ARG A 270 16.12 -1.65 28.64
C ARG A 270 14.75 -2.15 28.21
N THR A 271 14.03 -1.31 27.48
CA THR A 271 12.73 -1.68 26.90
C THR A 271 12.94 -2.32 25.53
N TYR A 272 12.33 -3.48 25.34
CA TYR A 272 12.37 -4.25 24.11
C TYR A 272 10.97 -4.35 23.50
N ILE A 273 10.89 -4.28 22.18
CA ILE A 273 9.65 -4.36 21.41
C ILE A 273 9.72 -5.44 20.31
N PRO A 274 8.57 -6.01 19.91
CA PRO A 274 8.52 -6.93 18.78
C PRO A 274 8.90 -6.21 17.48
N VAL A 275 10.07 -6.56 16.93
CA VAL A 275 10.65 -5.85 15.77
C VAL A 275 9.73 -5.88 14.56
N ARG A 276 9.23 -7.07 14.21
CA ARG A 276 8.39 -7.26 13.00
C ARG A 276 7.15 -6.38 13.05
N PHE A 277 6.37 -6.47 14.13
CA PHE A 277 5.13 -5.72 14.26
C PHE A 277 5.34 -4.21 14.08
N VAL A 278 6.34 -3.64 14.78
CA VAL A 278 6.56 -2.19 14.74
C VAL A 278 7.12 -1.75 13.40
N SER A 279 8.13 -2.46 12.87
CA SER A 279 8.75 -2.09 11.59
C SER A 279 7.76 -2.17 10.42
N GLU A 280 6.93 -3.22 10.37
CA GLU A 280 5.91 -3.36 9.32
C GLU A 280 4.84 -2.26 9.37
N HIS A 281 4.39 -1.86 10.57
CA HIS A 281 3.45 -0.74 10.69
C HIS A 281 4.09 0.63 10.39
N LEU A 282 5.41 0.75 10.51
CA LEU A 282 6.17 1.90 10.03
C LEU A 282 6.44 1.83 8.51
N GLY A 283 6.01 0.74 7.85
CA GLY A 283 6.11 0.54 6.40
C GLY A 283 7.44 -0.05 5.96
N TYR A 284 8.11 -0.86 6.79
CA TYR A 284 9.31 -1.61 6.44
C TYR A 284 9.01 -3.11 6.32
N ASN A 285 9.72 -3.79 5.42
CA ASN A 285 9.76 -5.24 5.37
C ASN A 285 10.71 -5.80 6.42
N VAL A 286 10.36 -6.95 7.02
CA VAL A 286 11.22 -7.62 7.99
C VAL A 286 11.51 -9.05 7.54
N GLY A 287 12.72 -9.29 7.05
CA GLY A 287 13.26 -10.60 6.73
C GLY A 287 13.94 -11.26 7.93
N TRP A 288 13.94 -12.59 7.96
CA TRP A 288 14.64 -13.40 8.96
C TRP A 288 15.43 -14.53 8.30
N ASP A 289 16.72 -14.60 8.62
CA ASP A 289 17.58 -15.73 8.26
C ASP A 289 17.91 -16.53 9.52
N GLY A 290 17.39 -17.74 9.59
CA GLY A 290 17.57 -18.62 10.75
C GLY A 290 18.96 -19.24 10.87
N GLU A 291 19.72 -19.35 9.77
CA GLU A 291 21.07 -19.91 9.77
C GLU A 291 22.07 -18.90 10.34
N THR A 292 22.01 -17.67 9.89
CA THR A 292 22.87 -16.58 10.35
C THR A 292 22.31 -15.82 11.54
N LYS A 293 21.06 -16.11 11.96
CA LYS A 293 20.32 -15.38 12.99
C LYS A 293 20.25 -13.88 12.71
N THR A 294 20.04 -13.54 11.46
CA THR A 294 20.04 -12.17 10.95
C THR A 294 18.62 -11.66 10.69
N ILE A 295 18.36 -10.45 11.14
CA ILE A 295 17.15 -9.68 10.84
C ILE A 295 17.52 -8.64 9.78
N THR A 296 16.77 -8.60 8.70
CA THR A 296 16.88 -7.55 7.68
C THR A 296 15.60 -6.73 7.67
N ILE A 297 15.73 -5.41 7.70
CA ILE A 297 14.61 -4.46 7.66
C ILE A 297 14.89 -3.48 6.52
N ASN A 298 13.98 -3.40 5.54
CA ASN A 298 14.14 -2.60 4.32
C ASN A 298 12.80 -2.13 3.75
#